data_b722d239b33d73813cec16c7af765d44
#
_entry.id   b722d239b33d73813cec16c7af765d44
#
_cell.length_a   1.000
_cell.length_b   1.000
_cell.length_c   1.000
_cell.angle_alpha   90.00
_cell.angle_beta   90.00
_cell.angle_gamma   90.00
#
_symmetry.space_group_name_H-M   'P 1'
#
loop_
_entity.id
_entity.type
_entity.pdbx_description
1 polymer ?
#
loop_
_entity_poly.entity_id
_entity_poly.type
_entity_poly.pdbx_seq_one_letter_code
_entity_poly.pdbx_strand_id
1 'polypeptide(L)'
;MRFNRNDEKYVYGFVGKNIKKYRKQKGLTQDALAELVNYSPSFIANIESNTHQTFSLGALWRIATALGVSLHELCYDSENLGVSNIRSEKYICLNCNNELELPLEIVEVFEFIYSVGKSKEPYPTFTCPKCGKKMIPKNIINKK
;
A
#
# COMPACT_ATOMS: atom_id res chain seq x y z
N MET A 1 -15.37 -2.61 10.46
CA MET A 1 -16.06 -1.66 9.57
C MET A 1 -15.46 -1.79 8.17
N ARG A 2 -16.16 -2.35 7.20
CA ARG A 2 -15.68 -2.39 5.81
C ARG A 2 -15.80 -0.99 5.23
N PHE A 3 -14.68 -0.31 5.04
CA PHE A 3 -14.68 0.96 4.33
C PHE A 3 -15.09 0.71 2.89
N ASN A 4 -16.15 1.40 2.45
CA ASN A 4 -16.51 1.41 1.05
C ASN A 4 -15.50 2.28 0.31
N ARG A 5 -14.60 1.66 -0.47
CA ARG A 5 -13.59 2.38 -1.27
C ARG A 5 -14.20 3.35 -2.30
N ASN A 6 -15.50 3.25 -2.54
CA ASN A 6 -16.23 4.14 -3.43
C ASN A 6 -16.76 5.39 -2.72
N ASP A 7 -16.46 5.60 -1.42
CA ASP A 7 -16.85 6.79 -0.70
C ASP A 7 -15.73 7.83 -0.81
N GLU A 8 -16.02 8.97 -1.44
CA GLU A 8 -15.09 10.11 -1.55
C GLU A 8 -14.57 10.55 -0.17
N LYS A 9 -15.40 10.50 0.85
CA LYS A 9 -15.04 10.86 2.23
C LYS A 9 -13.89 10.03 2.76
N TYR A 10 -13.80 8.78 2.33
CA TYR A 10 -12.70 7.90 2.71
C TYR A 10 -11.36 8.44 2.20
N VAL A 11 -11.29 8.84 0.91
CA VAL A 11 -10.07 9.37 0.30
C VAL A 11 -9.60 10.63 1.02
N TYR A 12 -10.49 11.59 1.25
CA TYR A 12 -10.16 12.83 1.95
C TYR A 12 -9.70 12.57 3.39
N GLY A 13 -10.31 11.59 4.07
CA GLY A 13 -9.95 11.22 5.44
C GLY A 13 -8.52 10.70 5.58
N PHE A 14 -8.10 9.74 4.77
CA PHE A 14 -6.74 9.20 4.89
C PHE A 14 -5.67 10.17 4.35
N VAL A 15 -5.97 10.94 3.29
CA VAL A 15 -5.07 11.98 2.78
C VAL A 15 -4.85 13.05 3.85
N GLY A 16 -5.92 13.49 4.53
CA GLY A 16 -5.82 14.43 5.65
C GLY A 16 -4.94 13.91 6.80
N LYS A 17 -5.07 12.63 7.15
CA LYS A 17 -4.18 11.96 8.13
C LYS A 17 -2.72 11.96 7.70
N ASN A 18 -2.44 11.67 6.42
CA ASN A 18 -1.09 11.70 5.88
C ASN A 18 -0.50 13.10 5.91
N ILE A 19 -1.27 14.12 5.52
CA ILE A 19 -0.85 15.52 5.63
C ILE A 19 -0.45 15.85 7.07
N LYS A 20 -1.30 15.54 8.04
CA LYS A 20 -1.03 15.74 9.47
C LYS A 20 0.24 15.01 9.93
N LYS A 21 0.45 13.76 9.48
CA LYS A 21 1.63 12.96 9.78
C LYS A 21 2.91 13.66 9.30
N TYR A 22 2.97 14.01 8.01
CA TYR A 22 4.15 14.64 7.42
C TYR A 22 4.40 16.06 7.96
N ARG A 23 3.35 16.82 8.23
CA ARG A 23 3.46 18.12 8.89
C ARG A 23 4.13 17.99 10.26
N LYS A 24 3.67 17.06 11.09
CA LYS A 24 4.27 16.80 12.41
C LYS A 24 5.71 16.33 12.33
N GLN A 25 6.05 15.48 11.36
CA GLN A 25 7.43 15.03 11.12
C GLN A 25 8.36 16.20 10.77
N LYS A 26 7.84 17.24 10.10
CA LYS A 26 8.57 18.49 9.83
C LYS A 26 8.58 19.48 10.99
N GLY A 27 7.91 19.20 12.09
CA GLY A 27 7.80 20.11 13.24
C GLY A 27 6.96 21.34 12.97
N LEU A 28 6.10 21.33 11.92
CA LEU A 28 5.27 22.47 11.56
C LEU A 28 3.97 22.48 12.37
N THR A 29 3.52 23.70 12.76
CA THR A 29 2.14 23.90 13.25
C THR A 29 1.16 23.94 12.07
N GLN A 30 -0.14 23.86 12.33
CA GLN A 30 -1.16 24.04 11.29
C GLN A 30 -1.10 25.44 10.68
N ASP A 31 -0.85 26.46 11.51
CA ASP A 31 -0.72 27.85 11.09
C ASP A 31 0.51 28.02 10.18
N ALA A 32 1.64 27.47 10.57
CA ALA A 32 2.87 27.53 9.76
C ALA A 32 2.70 26.84 8.40
N LEU A 33 2.03 25.68 8.35
CA LEU A 33 1.74 25.04 7.07
C LEU A 33 0.77 25.88 6.23
N ALA A 34 -0.27 26.44 6.85
CA ALA A 34 -1.26 27.29 6.19
C ALA A 34 -0.60 28.51 5.54
N GLU A 35 0.32 29.17 6.22
CA GLU A 35 1.11 30.28 5.71
C GLU A 35 1.96 29.87 4.50
N LEU A 36 2.70 28.76 4.60
CA LEU A 36 3.54 28.24 3.52
C LEU A 36 2.77 27.94 2.23
N VAL A 37 1.52 27.49 2.35
CA VAL A 37 0.70 27.11 1.18
C VAL A 37 -0.30 28.19 0.77
N ASN A 38 -0.31 29.33 1.48
CA ASN A 38 -1.22 30.45 1.26
C ASN A 38 -2.70 30.05 1.35
N TYR A 39 -3.04 29.33 2.41
CA TYR A 39 -4.41 28.99 2.81
C TYR A 39 -4.68 29.42 4.24
N SER A 40 -5.96 29.40 4.65
CA SER A 40 -6.30 29.71 6.03
C SER A 40 -5.92 28.56 7.00
N PRO A 41 -5.56 28.87 8.26
CA PRO A 41 -5.35 27.85 9.27
C PRO A 41 -6.56 26.91 9.45
N SER A 42 -7.77 27.47 9.38
CA SER A 42 -9.01 26.70 9.44
C SER A 42 -9.14 25.68 8.30
N PHE A 43 -8.66 26.03 7.10
CA PHE A 43 -8.67 25.10 5.96
C PHE A 43 -7.75 23.90 6.23
N ILE A 44 -6.54 24.14 6.73
CA ILE A 44 -5.60 23.06 7.10
C ILE A 44 -6.16 22.22 8.25
N ALA A 45 -6.71 22.86 9.28
CA ALA A 45 -7.33 22.17 10.41
C ALA A 45 -8.49 21.26 9.96
N ASN A 46 -9.33 21.73 9.04
CA ASN A 46 -10.44 20.96 8.48
C ASN A 46 -9.98 19.79 7.64
N ILE A 47 -8.93 19.96 6.82
CA ILE A 47 -8.34 18.86 6.04
C ILE A 47 -7.80 17.77 6.98
N GLU A 48 -7.10 18.15 8.04
CA GLU A 48 -6.50 17.22 9.01
C GLU A 48 -7.50 16.60 9.98
N SER A 49 -8.69 17.16 10.07
CA SER A 49 -9.77 16.65 10.92
C SER A 49 -10.58 15.58 10.17
N ASN A 50 -11.37 14.82 10.93
CA ASN A 50 -12.29 13.84 10.34
C ASN A 50 -13.55 14.47 9.71
N THR A 51 -13.57 15.79 9.48
CA THR A 51 -14.69 16.50 8.85
C THR A 51 -14.82 16.24 7.35
N HIS A 52 -13.88 15.52 6.77
CA HIS A 52 -13.86 15.18 5.35
C HIS A 52 -13.93 16.41 4.42
N GLN A 53 -13.22 17.47 4.80
CA GLN A 53 -13.11 18.67 3.99
C GLN A 53 -12.55 18.30 2.61
N THR A 54 -13.30 18.61 1.58
CA THR A 54 -12.85 18.44 0.19
C THR A 54 -11.82 19.51 -0.17
N PHE A 55 -10.87 19.15 -1.02
CA PHE A 55 -9.83 20.05 -1.52
C PHE A 55 -9.48 19.67 -2.97
N SER A 56 -9.00 20.65 -3.71
CA SER A 56 -8.59 20.44 -5.10
C SER A 56 -7.23 19.76 -5.20
N LEU A 57 -6.95 19.15 -6.36
CA LEU A 57 -5.63 18.61 -6.67
C LEU A 57 -4.54 19.69 -6.56
N GLY A 58 -4.86 20.94 -6.94
CA GLY A 58 -3.93 22.08 -6.81
C GLY A 58 -3.60 22.40 -5.35
N ALA A 59 -4.58 22.30 -4.43
CA ALA A 59 -4.34 22.47 -3.01
C ALA A 59 -3.43 21.34 -2.49
N LEU A 60 -3.70 20.10 -2.87
CA LEU A 60 -2.89 18.94 -2.49
C LEU A 60 -1.45 19.06 -2.99
N TRP A 61 -1.27 19.51 -4.22
CA TRP A 61 0.05 19.77 -4.81
C TRP A 61 0.86 20.79 -4.00
N ARG A 62 0.25 21.94 -3.64
CA ARG A 62 0.92 22.96 -2.81
C ARG A 62 1.33 22.41 -1.46
N ILE A 63 0.44 21.64 -0.81
CA ILE A 63 0.73 21.01 0.48
C ILE A 63 1.86 20.00 0.35
N ALA A 64 1.84 19.13 -0.66
CA ALA A 64 2.91 18.17 -0.93
C ALA A 64 4.26 18.87 -1.12
N THR A 65 4.29 19.92 -1.93
CA THR A 65 5.50 20.73 -2.19
C THR A 65 6.03 21.37 -0.91
N ALA A 66 5.17 21.99 -0.09
CA ALA A 66 5.57 22.59 1.19
C ALA A 66 6.08 21.56 2.19
N LEU A 67 5.50 20.37 2.19
CA LEU A 67 5.93 19.26 3.02
C LEU A 67 7.16 18.51 2.45
N GLY A 68 7.56 18.76 1.19
CA GLY A 68 8.67 18.11 0.51
C GLY A 68 8.44 16.60 0.31
N VAL A 69 7.19 16.22 0.09
CA VAL A 69 6.76 14.85 -0.20
C VAL A 69 6.09 14.78 -1.57
N SER A 70 6.02 13.60 -2.15
CA SER A 70 5.30 13.38 -3.40
C SER A 70 3.78 13.29 -3.17
N LEU A 71 3.00 13.54 -4.22
CA LEU A 71 1.56 13.28 -4.19
C LEU A 71 1.24 11.81 -3.87
N HIS A 72 2.07 10.90 -4.37
CA HIS A 72 1.94 9.48 -4.08
C HIS A 72 2.01 9.20 -2.58
N GLU A 73 2.96 9.79 -1.86
CA GLU A 73 3.10 9.61 -0.41
C GLU A 73 1.89 10.16 0.35
N LEU A 74 1.29 11.27 -0.08
CA LEU A 74 0.07 11.79 0.53
C LEU A 74 -1.17 10.93 0.21
N CYS A 75 -1.22 10.35 -0.99
CA CYS A 75 -2.33 9.51 -1.44
C CYS A 75 -2.13 8.03 -1.13
N TYR A 76 -1.04 7.65 -0.47
CA TYR A 76 -0.77 6.26 -0.12
C TYR A 76 -1.47 5.88 1.19
N ASP A 77 -2.43 4.97 1.11
CA ASP A 77 -3.17 4.47 2.26
C ASP A 77 -2.45 3.26 2.88
N SER A 78 -1.46 3.54 3.72
CA SER A 78 -0.69 2.50 4.40
C SER A 78 -1.51 1.67 5.40
N GLU A 79 -2.66 2.18 5.86
CA GLU A 79 -3.50 1.48 6.84
C GLU A 79 -4.41 0.45 6.17
N ASN A 80 -4.84 0.69 4.91
CA ASN A 80 -5.84 -0.13 4.23
C ASN A 80 -5.37 -0.77 2.91
N LEU A 81 -4.24 -0.34 2.34
CA LEU A 81 -3.59 -1.10 1.27
C LEU A 81 -2.83 -2.33 1.79
N GLY A 82 -3.00 -2.62 3.09
CA GLY A 82 -2.58 -3.89 3.65
C GLY A 82 -1.09 -4.17 3.53
N VAL A 83 -0.23 -3.13 3.55
CA VAL A 83 1.23 -3.36 3.66
C VAL A 83 1.58 -4.01 5.00
N SER A 84 0.69 -3.89 6.00
CA SER A 84 0.74 -4.68 7.23
C SER A 84 0.04 -6.04 7.15
N ASN A 85 -0.64 -6.35 6.02
CA ASN A 85 -1.32 -7.60 5.75
C ASN A 85 -1.16 -8.01 4.27
N ILE A 86 0.02 -7.84 3.70
CA ILE A 86 0.36 -8.61 2.50
C ILE A 86 0.34 -10.05 2.98
N ARG A 87 -0.80 -10.72 2.75
CA ARG A 87 -0.83 -12.17 2.84
C ARG A 87 0.22 -12.64 1.86
N SER A 88 1.26 -13.23 2.37
CA SER A 88 2.34 -13.78 1.58
C SER A 88 2.34 -15.28 1.70
N GLU A 89 2.72 -15.95 0.66
CA GLU A 89 2.96 -17.39 0.67
C GLU A 89 4.46 -17.66 0.51
N LYS A 90 4.96 -18.59 1.34
CA LYS A 90 6.37 -18.96 1.31
C LYS A 90 6.57 -20.11 0.34
N TYR A 91 7.51 -19.91 -0.58
CA TYR A 91 7.99 -20.91 -1.52
C TYR A 91 9.38 -21.38 -1.11
N ILE A 92 9.66 -22.65 -1.29
CA ILE A 92 10.96 -23.24 -0.98
C ILE A 92 11.50 -24.00 -2.18
N CYS A 93 12.79 -23.87 -2.39
CA CYS A 93 13.53 -24.66 -3.36
C CYS A 93 14.03 -25.97 -2.73
N LEU A 94 13.56 -27.10 -3.22
CA LEU A 94 13.96 -28.41 -2.69
C LEU A 94 15.43 -28.76 -2.98
N ASN A 95 16.09 -28.02 -3.87
CA ASN A 95 17.48 -28.29 -4.23
C ASN A 95 18.51 -27.53 -3.37
N CYS A 96 18.22 -26.26 -3.01
CA CYS A 96 19.16 -25.41 -2.27
C CYS A 96 18.56 -24.81 -0.99
N ASN A 97 17.34 -25.19 -0.63
CA ASN A 97 16.58 -24.72 0.53
C ASN A 97 16.39 -23.18 0.59
N ASN A 98 16.58 -22.49 -0.53
CA ASN A 98 16.31 -21.06 -0.60
C ASN A 98 14.80 -20.83 -0.47
N GLU A 99 14.42 -19.92 0.41
CA GLU A 99 13.02 -19.52 0.62
C GLU A 99 12.76 -18.18 -0.07
N LEU A 100 11.58 -18.04 -0.64
CA LEU A 100 11.07 -16.83 -1.26
C LEU A 100 9.68 -16.58 -0.71
N GLU A 101 9.41 -15.35 -0.30
CA GLU A 101 8.10 -14.91 0.15
C GLU A 101 7.46 -14.07 -0.95
N LEU A 102 6.31 -14.52 -1.44
CA LEU A 102 5.58 -13.88 -2.53
C LEU A 102 4.25 -13.33 -2.04
N PRO A 103 3.87 -12.09 -2.41
CA PRO A 103 2.54 -11.56 -2.17
C PRO A 103 1.46 -12.47 -2.75
N LEU A 104 0.36 -12.68 -2.01
CA LEU A 104 -0.76 -13.53 -2.48
C LEU A 104 -1.36 -13.04 -3.79
N GLU A 105 -1.39 -11.74 -4.03
CA GLU A 105 -1.88 -11.19 -5.29
C GLU A 105 -1.10 -11.73 -6.50
N ILE A 106 0.21 -11.91 -6.36
CA ILE A 106 1.05 -12.52 -7.40
C ILE A 106 0.71 -14.00 -7.51
N VAL A 107 0.59 -14.70 -6.40
CA VAL A 107 0.27 -16.15 -6.38
C VAL A 107 -1.08 -16.41 -7.02
N GLU A 108 -2.12 -15.62 -6.69
CA GLU A 108 -3.49 -15.74 -7.25
C GLU A 108 -3.51 -15.52 -8.77
N VAL A 109 -2.75 -14.55 -9.29
CA VAL A 109 -2.61 -14.35 -10.74
C VAL A 109 -2.02 -15.60 -11.41
N PHE A 110 -0.99 -16.18 -10.82
CA PHE A 110 -0.40 -17.41 -11.36
C PHE A 110 -1.32 -18.62 -11.19
N GLU A 111 -2.06 -18.75 -10.09
CA GLU A 111 -3.10 -19.79 -9.91
C GLU A 111 -4.15 -19.70 -11.00
N PHE A 112 -4.62 -18.48 -11.32
CA PHE A 112 -5.55 -18.26 -12.42
C PHE A 112 -4.96 -18.71 -13.76
N ILE A 113 -3.71 -18.33 -14.08
CA ILE A 113 -3.02 -18.74 -15.32
C ILE A 113 -2.87 -20.26 -15.39
N TYR A 114 -2.53 -20.90 -14.27
CA TYR A 114 -2.41 -22.36 -14.19
C TYR A 114 -3.76 -23.08 -14.32
N SER A 115 -4.84 -22.49 -13.84
CA SER A 115 -6.19 -23.06 -13.95
C SER A 115 -6.75 -23.00 -15.39
N VAL A 116 -6.43 -21.94 -16.12
CA VAL A 116 -6.82 -21.75 -17.54
C VAL A 116 -5.86 -22.50 -18.48
N GLY A 117 -4.58 -22.56 -18.14
CA GLY A 117 -3.58 -23.36 -18.83
C GLY A 117 -3.73 -24.84 -18.47
N LYS A 118 -3.45 -25.74 -19.43
CA LYS A 118 -3.41 -27.19 -19.17
C LYS A 118 -2.15 -27.58 -18.36
N SER A 119 -1.87 -26.89 -17.26
CA SER A 119 -0.75 -27.23 -16.40
C SER A 119 -1.03 -28.55 -15.68
N LYS A 120 -0.04 -29.45 -15.65
CA LYS A 120 -0.11 -30.72 -14.91
C LYS A 120 0.09 -30.53 -13.40
N GLU A 121 0.52 -29.35 -13.00
CA GLU A 121 0.84 -29.07 -11.59
C GLU A 121 -0.39 -28.52 -10.88
N PRO A 122 -0.68 -28.96 -9.64
CA PRO A 122 -1.86 -28.51 -8.88
C PRO A 122 -1.67 -27.14 -8.22
N TYR A 123 -0.52 -26.52 -8.36
CA TYR A 123 -0.18 -25.21 -7.78
C TYR A 123 0.84 -24.46 -8.65
N PRO A 124 0.90 -23.13 -8.58
CA PRO A 124 1.92 -22.37 -9.29
C PRO A 124 3.31 -22.67 -8.76
N THR A 125 4.27 -22.69 -9.66
CA THR A 125 5.68 -22.95 -9.36
C THR A 125 6.53 -21.82 -9.90
N PHE A 126 7.61 -21.49 -9.19
CA PHE A 126 8.52 -20.41 -9.55
C PHE A 126 9.95 -20.93 -9.72
N THR A 127 10.76 -20.20 -10.46
CA THR A 127 12.17 -20.53 -10.63
C THR A 127 12.98 -19.95 -9.48
N CYS A 128 13.79 -20.75 -8.82
CA CYS A 128 14.66 -20.30 -7.74
C CYS A 128 15.72 -19.32 -8.26
N PRO A 129 15.81 -18.11 -7.75
CA PRO A 129 16.79 -17.11 -8.19
C PRO A 129 18.24 -17.52 -7.87
N LYS A 130 18.44 -18.45 -6.93
CA LYS A 130 19.77 -18.88 -6.48
C LYS A 130 20.34 -20.04 -7.32
N CYS A 131 19.51 -21.02 -7.70
CA CYS A 131 20.01 -22.22 -8.37
C CYS A 131 19.26 -22.60 -9.66
N GLY A 132 18.27 -21.79 -10.07
CA GLY A 132 17.49 -22.04 -11.29
C GLY A 132 16.51 -23.22 -11.23
N LYS A 133 16.42 -23.91 -10.10
CA LYS A 133 15.50 -25.06 -9.92
C LYS A 133 14.12 -24.59 -9.49
N LYS A 134 13.16 -25.51 -9.56
CA LYS A 134 11.76 -25.28 -9.22
C LYS A 134 11.56 -25.01 -7.72
N MET A 135 10.74 -24.03 -7.40
CA MET A 135 10.26 -23.74 -6.08
C MET A 135 8.78 -24.12 -5.95
N ILE A 136 8.41 -24.65 -4.80
CA ILE A 136 7.05 -25.08 -4.50
C ILE A 136 6.54 -24.38 -3.22
N PRO A 137 5.22 -24.26 -3.03
CA PRO A 137 4.66 -23.70 -1.80
C PRO A 137 5.09 -24.51 -0.56
N LYS A 138 5.58 -23.83 0.47
CA LYS A 138 6.08 -24.47 1.68
C LYS A 138 4.98 -25.18 2.48
N ASN A 139 3.73 -24.68 2.39
CA ASN A 139 2.56 -25.27 3.06
C ASN A 139 2.23 -26.69 2.57
N ILE A 140 2.67 -27.08 1.37
CA ILE A 140 2.41 -28.42 0.79
C ILE A 140 3.35 -29.47 1.39
N ILE A 141 4.55 -29.07 1.82
CA ILE A 141 5.54 -29.99 2.38
C ILE A 141 5.08 -30.50 3.76
N ASN A 142 4.36 -29.67 4.52
CA ASN A 142 3.90 -29.99 5.88
C ASN A 142 2.59 -30.81 5.91
N LYS A 143 2.05 -31.20 4.76
CA LYS A 143 0.80 -32.01 4.66
C LYS A 143 1.04 -33.51 4.40
N LYS A 144 2.25 -34.00 4.66
CA LYS A 144 2.53 -35.44 4.67
C LYS A 144 2.66 -35.97 6.08
#